data_0fae8f6d19fc74c03179ff8afed81c4e
#
_entry.id   0fae8f6d19fc74c03179ff8afed81c4e
#
_cell.length_a   1.000
_cell.length_b   1.000
_cell.length_c   1.000
_cell.angle_alpha   90.00
_cell.angle_beta   90.00
_cell.angle_gamma   90.00
#
_symmetry.space_group_name_H-M   'P 1'
#
loop_
_entity.id
_entity.type
_entity.pdbx_description
1 polymer ?
#
loop_
_entity_poly.entity_id
_entity_poly.type
_entity_poly.pdbx_seq_one_letter_code
_entity_poly.pdbx_strand_id
1 'polypeptide(L)'
;AGIRYLRMKEAAFYNGKVGEASGMCVPFLERTNFFGDAVYDVTYALDYGLFAIGEHVERLFAGARRVGIEPPLARCELIEQVRKVVRMCDTGDLMVYMQFSGGAGRREHVRRTEAGVWIYCFPKKIEDPDKKYKLITAPDIRYGLCGVKTINLLPNVLAANAADSVGADECILCAGEIVNECAHSNVSILKEGQLVASPARGKILDGISMRRLIAACSELGVAVSRRTFTLEELKGADEVIVTSSGVPCTAAERVDGIRVGGRDGRTLARLKDMLYRQFRLACAMDRG
;
A
#
# COMPACT_ATOMS: atom_id res chain seq x y z
N ALA A 1 37.79 -2.31 6.76
CA ALA A 1 37.40 -3.64 6.34
C ALA A 1 35.85 -3.64 6.27
N GLY A 2 35.28 -3.56 5.06
CA GLY A 2 33.85 -3.57 4.85
C GLY A 2 33.30 -4.97 5.18
N ILE A 3 32.30 -5.02 6.04
CA ILE A 3 31.55 -6.23 6.32
C ILE A 3 30.84 -6.61 4.99
N ARG A 4 31.31 -7.65 4.31
CA ARG A 4 30.60 -8.26 3.19
C ARG A 4 29.38 -8.97 3.80
N TYR A 5 28.21 -8.32 3.76
CA TYR A 5 26.96 -9.01 4.03
C TYR A 5 26.76 -10.08 2.97
N LEU A 6 26.47 -11.32 3.39
CA LEU A 6 25.95 -12.35 2.47
C LEU A 6 24.67 -11.76 1.84
N ARG A 7 24.65 -11.65 0.51
CA ARG A 7 23.46 -11.21 -0.23
C ARG A 7 22.39 -12.29 -0.14
N MET A 8 21.17 -11.88 0.14
CA MET A 8 20.00 -12.74 0.36
C MET A 8 18.99 -12.50 -0.74
N LYS A 9 18.25 -13.53 -1.14
CA LYS A 9 17.12 -13.36 -2.06
C LYS A 9 16.01 -12.55 -1.39
N GLU A 10 15.69 -12.88 -0.16
CA GLU A 10 14.70 -12.25 0.68
C GLU A 10 15.26 -11.99 2.07
N ALA A 11 15.31 -10.74 2.49
CA ALA A 11 15.86 -10.36 3.78
C ALA A 11 14.77 -9.96 4.76
N ALA A 12 14.89 -10.39 6.00
CA ALA A 12 13.97 -10.04 7.07
C ALA A 12 14.70 -9.59 8.33
N PHE A 13 14.03 -8.73 9.09
CA PHE A 13 14.46 -8.24 10.39
C PHE A 13 13.31 -8.40 11.39
N TYR A 14 13.60 -8.92 12.56
CA TYR A 14 12.68 -8.99 13.69
C TYR A 14 13.40 -8.68 15.00
N ASN A 15 13.03 -7.59 15.67
CA ASN A 15 13.56 -7.20 16.99
C ASN A 15 15.09 -7.34 17.13
N GLY A 16 15.87 -6.78 16.21
CA GLY A 16 17.33 -6.81 16.24
C GLY A 16 17.97 -8.03 15.54
N LYS A 17 17.20 -9.06 15.22
CA LYS A 17 17.68 -10.23 14.44
C LYS A 17 17.46 -9.97 12.96
N VAL A 18 18.45 -10.25 12.14
CA VAL A 18 18.39 -10.12 10.68
C VAL A 18 18.87 -11.40 10.03
N GLY A 19 18.24 -11.79 8.91
CA GLY A 19 18.61 -12.99 8.17
C GLY A 19 17.74 -13.22 6.95
N GLU A 20 17.95 -14.37 6.28
CA GLU A 20 17.08 -14.83 5.21
C GLU A 20 15.66 -15.05 5.76
N ALA A 21 14.64 -14.54 5.04
CA ALA A 21 13.26 -14.58 5.53
C ALA A 21 12.77 -15.98 5.85
N SER A 22 13.16 -16.98 5.06
CA SER A 22 12.80 -18.38 5.27
C SER A 22 13.32 -18.99 6.58
N GLY A 23 14.37 -18.43 7.16
CA GLY A 23 14.97 -18.84 8.43
C GLY A 23 14.51 -18.01 9.64
N MET A 24 13.68 -16.98 9.43
CA MET A 24 13.22 -16.14 10.52
C MET A 24 12.09 -16.79 11.31
N CYS A 25 12.20 -16.72 12.64
CA CYS A 25 11.19 -17.21 13.56
C CYS A 25 10.69 -16.08 14.45
N VAL A 26 9.38 -16.00 14.64
CA VAL A 26 8.74 -15.12 15.60
C VAL A 26 8.19 -15.94 16.77
N PRO A 27 8.10 -15.40 17.98
CA PRO A 27 7.57 -16.14 19.12
C PRO A 27 6.14 -16.61 18.86
N PHE A 28 5.81 -17.84 19.29
CA PHE A 28 4.44 -18.37 19.20
C PHE A 28 3.44 -17.46 19.91
N LEU A 29 3.85 -16.82 21.01
CA LEU A 29 3.01 -15.90 21.80
C LEU A 29 2.98 -14.47 21.24
N GLU A 30 3.43 -14.24 20.01
CA GLU A 30 3.29 -12.93 19.34
C GLU A 30 1.81 -12.60 19.20
N ARG A 31 1.40 -11.40 19.63
CA ARG A 31 -0.01 -10.97 19.66
C ARG A 31 -0.65 -10.90 18.27
N THR A 32 0.16 -10.74 17.25
CA THR A 32 -0.28 -10.84 15.86
C THR A 32 -0.95 -12.17 15.53
N ASN A 33 -0.49 -13.26 16.12
CA ASN A 33 -1.02 -14.61 15.88
C ASN A 33 -2.43 -14.81 16.44
N PHE A 34 -2.82 -14.06 17.46
CA PHE A 34 -4.09 -14.24 18.18
C PHE A 34 -5.10 -13.12 17.91
N PHE A 35 -4.63 -11.91 17.72
CA PHE A 35 -5.49 -10.72 17.71
C PHE A 35 -5.34 -9.88 16.42
N GLY A 36 -4.35 -10.16 15.57
CA GLY A 36 -3.98 -9.23 14.52
C GLY A 36 -3.54 -7.86 15.08
N ASP A 37 -2.95 -7.85 16.28
CA ASP A 37 -2.59 -6.64 17.04
C ASP A 37 -1.31 -6.02 16.47
N ALA A 38 -1.43 -5.41 15.29
CA ALA A 38 -0.33 -4.74 14.61
C ALA A 38 -0.82 -3.73 13.56
N VAL A 39 0.08 -2.83 13.21
CA VAL A 39 -0.01 -1.94 12.06
C VAL A 39 1.18 -2.17 11.13
N TYR A 40 0.97 -1.94 9.83
CA TYR A 40 2.02 -2.14 8.85
C TYR A 40 2.06 -1.02 7.81
N ASP A 41 3.15 -0.97 7.07
CA ASP A 41 3.23 -0.15 5.88
C ASP A 41 4.07 -0.84 4.81
N VAL A 42 3.86 -0.48 3.54
CA VAL A 42 4.55 -1.07 2.41
C VAL A 42 4.99 0.02 1.46
N THR A 43 6.28 0.02 1.13
CA THR A 43 6.82 0.79 0.03
C THR A 43 7.58 -0.10 -0.95
N TYR A 44 8.16 0.49 -1.96
CA TYR A 44 8.98 -0.20 -2.95
C TYR A 44 10.36 0.45 -3.01
N ALA A 45 11.34 -0.35 -3.40
CA ALA A 45 12.65 0.14 -3.79
C ALA A 45 12.85 -0.08 -5.29
N LEU A 46 13.55 0.85 -5.93
CA LEU A 46 14.07 0.73 -7.29
C LEU A 46 15.57 0.97 -7.24
N ASP A 47 16.33 -0.06 -7.63
CA ASP A 47 17.79 -0.02 -7.56
C ASP A 47 18.28 0.43 -6.16
N TYR A 48 17.73 -0.21 -5.11
CA TYR A 48 17.99 0.06 -3.69
C TYR A 48 17.50 1.41 -3.12
N GLY A 49 17.01 2.33 -3.94
CA GLY A 49 16.43 3.59 -3.50
C GLY A 49 14.96 3.43 -3.13
N LEU A 50 14.56 3.89 -1.96
CA LEU A 50 13.23 3.73 -1.39
C LEU A 50 12.27 4.80 -1.88
N PHE A 51 11.09 4.39 -2.33
CA PHE A 51 10.02 5.31 -2.69
C PHE A 51 9.38 5.92 -1.45
N ALA A 52 9.43 7.25 -1.32
CA ALA A 52 8.70 8.02 -0.31
C ALA A 52 8.79 7.46 1.13
N ILE A 53 9.96 6.93 1.52
CA ILE A 53 10.14 6.21 2.80
C ILE A 53 9.69 7.06 4.00
N GLY A 54 9.96 8.36 3.99
CA GLY A 54 9.54 9.27 5.06
C GLY A 54 8.02 9.33 5.24
N GLU A 55 7.25 9.39 4.14
CA GLU A 55 5.78 9.40 4.17
C GLU A 55 5.21 8.05 4.66
N HIS A 56 5.82 6.93 4.24
CA HIS A 56 5.43 5.59 4.67
C HIS A 56 5.70 5.38 6.17
N VAL A 57 6.86 5.78 6.65
CA VAL A 57 7.20 5.70 8.07
C VAL A 57 6.29 6.61 8.90
N GLU A 58 6.02 7.84 8.45
CA GLU A 58 5.08 8.72 9.16
C GLU A 58 3.69 8.10 9.27
N ARG A 59 3.16 7.48 8.19
CA ARG A 59 1.86 6.80 8.21
C ARG A 59 1.86 5.59 9.15
N LEU A 60 2.93 4.79 9.17
CA LEU A 60 3.10 3.66 10.10
C LEU A 60 3.06 4.13 11.55
N PHE A 61 3.81 5.18 11.89
CA PHE A 61 3.82 5.77 13.24
C PHE A 61 2.47 6.37 13.64
N ALA A 62 1.82 7.06 12.71
CA ALA A 62 0.47 7.60 12.95
C ALA A 62 -0.54 6.47 13.20
N GLY A 63 -0.46 5.38 12.43
CA GLY A 63 -1.28 4.18 12.62
C GLY A 63 -1.04 3.53 13.97
N ALA A 64 0.21 3.35 14.36
CA ALA A 64 0.60 2.77 15.67
C ALA A 64 0.01 3.56 16.83
N ARG A 65 0.17 4.88 16.83
CA ARG A 65 -0.42 5.77 17.87
C ARG A 65 -1.95 5.64 17.94
N ARG A 66 -2.63 5.54 16.79
CA ARG A 66 -4.11 5.41 16.75
C ARG A 66 -4.64 4.13 17.37
N VAL A 67 -3.83 3.05 17.37
CA VAL A 67 -4.21 1.77 18.00
C VAL A 67 -3.47 1.55 19.33
N GLY A 68 -2.79 2.56 19.86
CA GLY A 68 -2.10 2.51 21.15
C GLY A 68 -0.88 1.58 21.16
N ILE A 69 -0.19 1.39 20.02
CA ILE A 69 1.12 0.75 19.95
C ILE A 69 2.17 1.84 20.05
N GLU A 70 3.03 1.77 21.08
CA GLU A 70 4.19 2.65 21.19
C GLU A 70 5.29 2.13 20.26
N PRO A 71 5.74 2.92 19.27
CA PRO A 71 6.77 2.48 18.34
C PRO A 71 8.07 2.15 19.06
N PRO A 72 8.68 0.96 18.79
CA PRO A 72 9.89 0.52 19.53
C PRO A 72 11.19 1.20 19.06
N LEU A 73 11.14 1.98 17.99
CA LEU A 73 12.25 2.72 17.41
C LEU A 73 11.83 4.16 17.09
N ALA A 74 12.80 5.09 17.07
CA ALA A 74 12.56 6.40 16.46
C ALA A 74 12.42 6.29 14.93
N ARG A 75 11.78 7.30 14.28
CA ARG A 75 11.58 7.29 12.82
C ARG A 75 12.89 7.16 12.03
N CYS A 76 13.91 7.91 12.41
CA CYS A 76 15.23 7.85 11.76
C CYS A 76 15.89 6.47 11.92
N GLU A 77 15.76 5.85 13.08
CA GLU A 77 16.30 4.51 13.36
C GLU A 77 15.60 3.45 12.50
N LEU A 78 14.25 3.52 12.38
CA LEU A 78 13.52 2.62 11.50
C LEU A 78 13.96 2.77 10.04
N ILE A 79 14.08 4.00 9.53
CA ILE A 79 14.54 4.27 8.16
C ILE A 79 15.93 3.69 7.93
N GLU A 80 16.85 3.87 8.88
CA GLU A 80 18.19 3.28 8.81
C GLU A 80 18.15 1.75 8.78
N GLN A 81 17.32 1.13 9.64
CA GLN A 81 17.19 -0.32 9.63
C GLN A 81 16.60 -0.82 8.30
N VAL A 82 15.59 -0.15 7.76
CA VAL A 82 15.02 -0.48 6.44
C VAL A 82 16.11 -0.43 5.36
N ARG A 83 16.90 0.64 5.30
CA ARG A 83 18.01 0.77 4.34
C ARG A 83 19.05 -0.34 4.48
N LYS A 84 19.39 -0.74 5.73
CA LYS A 84 20.29 -1.86 5.99
C LYS A 84 19.74 -3.16 5.44
N VAL A 85 18.46 -3.49 5.71
CA VAL A 85 17.82 -4.72 5.25
C VAL A 85 17.70 -4.74 3.72
N VAL A 86 17.30 -3.64 3.09
CA VAL A 86 17.23 -3.49 1.64
C VAL A 86 18.58 -3.76 0.97
N ARG A 87 19.68 -3.25 1.52
CA ARG A 87 21.03 -3.46 0.99
C ARG A 87 21.55 -4.89 1.16
N MET A 88 20.91 -5.72 1.98
CA MET A 88 21.25 -7.14 2.13
C MET A 88 20.63 -8.01 1.04
N CYS A 89 19.64 -7.51 0.30
CA CYS A 89 19.07 -8.24 -0.82
C CYS A 89 20.00 -8.26 -2.04
N ASP A 90 19.89 -9.30 -2.86
CA ASP A 90 20.70 -9.51 -4.06
C ASP A 90 20.25 -8.64 -5.25
N THR A 91 19.02 -8.11 -5.19
CA THR A 91 18.46 -7.13 -6.14
C THR A 91 18.02 -5.86 -5.44
N GLY A 92 17.96 -4.74 -6.18
CA GLY A 92 17.49 -3.45 -5.69
C GLY A 92 16.03 -3.16 -5.98
N ASP A 93 15.35 -4.02 -6.78
CA ASP A 93 13.93 -3.89 -7.10
C ASP A 93 13.11 -4.74 -6.12
N LEU A 94 12.61 -4.11 -5.07
CA LEU A 94 12.05 -4.80 -3.91
C LEU A 94 10.70 -4.22 -3.51
N MET A 95 9.84 -5.09 -2.99
CA MET A 95 8.77 -4.70 -2.06
C MET A 95 9.36 -4.67 -0.65
N VAL A 96 9.07 -3.61 0.09
CA VAL A 96 9.58 -3.36 1.44
C VAL A 96 8.41 -3.22 2.39
N TYR A 97 8.26 -4.21 3.25
CA TYR A 97 7.22 -4.29 4.28
C TYR A 97 7.80 -3.89 5.64
N MET A 98 7.07 -3.10 6.40
CA MET A 98 7.38 -2.69 7.76
C MET A 98 6.17 -2.92 8.65
N GLN A 99 6.37 -3.38 9.90
CA GLN A 99 5.28 -3.61 10.85
C GLN A 99 5.71 -3.27 12.26
N PHE A 100 4.78 -2.69 13.03
CA PHE A 100 4.85 -2.65 14.49
C PHE A 100 3.74 -3.54 15.05
N SER A 101 4.12 -4.43 15.97
CA SER A 101 3.19 -5.34 16.64
C SER A 101 3.00 -4.96 18.11
N GLY A 102 1.93 -5.45 18.71
CA GLY A 102 1.70 -5.36 20.14
C GLY A 102 2.68 -6.20 20.99
N GLY A 103 3.64 -6.90 20.35
CA GLY A 103 4.67 -7.69 21.01
C GLY A 103 4.22 -9.10 21.40
N ALA A 104 5.10 -9.83 22.12
CA ALA A 104 4.88 -11.21 22.49
C ALA A 104 4.56 -11.36 23.99
N GLY A 105 3.53 -12.12 24.35
CA GLY A 105 3.11 -12.37 25.72
C GLY A 105 1.88 -13.27 25.78
N ARG A 106 1.37 -13.50 26.99
CA ARG A 106 0.16 -14.29 27.19
C ARG A 106 -1.00 -13.74 26.37
N ARG A 107 -1.90 -14.65 25.93
CA ARG A 107 -3.13 -14.29 25.20
C ARG A 107 -4.13 -13.58 26.11
N GLU A 108 -3.83 -12.31 26.40
CA GLU A 108 -4.70 -11.40 27.16
C GLU A 108 -5.08 -10.22 26.28
N HIS A 109 -6.33 -9.75 26.33
CA HIS A 109 -6.80 -8.63 25.52
C HIS A 109 -6.07 -7.33 25.86
N VAL A 110 -5.83 -7.09 27.15
CA VAL A 110 -5.07 -5.92 27.61
C VAL A 110 -3.60 -6.11 27.23
N ARG A 111 -3.05 -5.16 26.47
CA ARG A 111 -1.64 -5.16 26.07
C ARG A 111 -0.76 -4.75 27.24
N ARG A 112 0.18 -5.63 27.63
CA ARG A 112 1.19 -5.41 28.67
C ARG A 112 2.59 -5.82 28.20
N THR A 113 2.78 -5.78 26.90
CA THR A 113 3.97 -6.25 26.20
C THR A 113 4.67 -5.08 25.51
N GLU A 114 5.98 -5.15 25.37
CA GLU A 114 6.73 -4.23 24.55
C GLU A 114 6.45 -4.50 23.06
N ALA A 115 6.31 -3.44 22.28
CA ALA A 115 6.05 -3.56 20.85
C ALA A 115 7.19 -4.24 20.10
N GLY A 116 6.85 -5.01 19.08
CA GLY A 116 7.80 -5.61 18.16
C GLY A 116 7.93 -4.81 16.86
N VAL A 117 9.09 -4.94 16.20
CA VAL A 117 9.35 -4.36 14.88
C VAL A 117 9.79 -5.42 13.89
N TRP A 118 9.16 -5.41 12.70
CA TRP A 118 9.45 -6.31 11.60
C TRP A 118 9.77 -5.50 10.35
N ILE A 119 10.72 -5.99 9.56
CA ILE A 119 10.99 -5.51 8.21
C ILE A 119 11.14 -6.76 7.34
N TYR A 120 10.52 -6.74 6.15
CA TYR A 120 10.63 -7.83 5.19
C TYR A 120 10.80 -7.24 3.79
N CYS A 121 11.85 -7.65 3.11
CA CYS A 121 12.21 -7.20 1.77
C CYS A 121 12.30 -8.42 0.84
N PHE A 122 11.60 -8.36 -0.30
CA PHE A 122 11.63 -9.41 -1.31
C PHE A 122 11.55 -8.84 -2.71
N PRO A 123 12.10 -9.56 -3.73
CA PRO A 123 12.11 -9.10 -5.12
C PRO A 123 10.69 -8.88 -5.64
N LYS A 124 10.38 -7.66 -6.01
CA LYS A 124 9.13 -7.31 -6.68
C LYS A 124 9.26 -5.96 -7.38
N LYS A 125 8.99 -5.96 -8.68
CA LYS A 125 8.92 -4.73 -9.46
C LYS A 125 7.59 -4.02 -9.27
N ILE A 126 7.57 -2.72 -9.51
CA ILE A 126 6.30 -1.97 -9.65
C ILE A 126 5.57 -2.46 -10.90
N GLU A 127 4.26 -2.24 -10.91
CA GLU A 127 3.41 -2.65 -12.03
C GLU A 127 3.78 -1.91 -13.30
N ASP A 128 3.66 -2.62 -14.43
CA ASP A 128 3.83 -2.05 -15.76
C ASP A 128 2.82 -0.90 -15.96
N PRO A 129 3.28 0.30 -16.34
CA PRO A 129 2.37 1.43 -16.57
C PRO A 129 1.35 1.17 -17.68
N ASP A 130 1.62 0.28 -18.62
CA ASP A 130 0.71 0.00 -19.74
C ASP A 130 -0.30 -1.11 -19.43
N LYS A 131 -0.13 -1.83 -18.34
CA LYS A 131 -1.12 -2.80 -17.89
C LYS A 131 -2.44 -2.10 -17.55
N LYS A 132 -3.54 -2.71 -17.99
CA LYS A 132 -4.90 -2.30 -17.66
C LYS A 132 -5.54 -3.34 -16.77
N TYR A 133 -6.21 -2.88 -15.74
CA TYR A 133 -6.83 -3.76 -14.74
C TYR A 133 -8.23 -4.20 -15.14
N LYS A 134 -8.52 -5.44 -14.83
CA LYS A 134 -9.89 -5.98 -14.77
C LYS A 134 -10.27 -6.03 -13.30
N LEU A 135 -11.37 -5.41 -12.97
CA LEU A 135 -11.86 -5.30 -11.60
C LEU A 135 -13.18 -6.03 -11.43
N ILE A 136 -13.43 -6.52 -10.24
CA ILE A 136 -14.76 -6.95 -9.81
C ILE A 136 -15.22 -6.09 -8.64
N THR A 137 -16.50 -6.18 -8.27
CA THR A 137 -17.02 -5.52 -7.07
C THR A 137 -17.44 -6.56 -6.04
N ALA A 138 -17.33 -6.18 -4.76
CA ALA A 138 -17.84 -6.96 -3.64
C ALA A 138 -18.37 -6.04 -2.52
N PRO A 139 -19.27 -6.52 -1.64
CA PRO A 139 -19.67 -5.78 -0.46
C PRO A 139 -18.45 -5.50 0.45
N ASP A 140 -18.38 -4.28 0.98
CA ASP A 140 -17.34 -3.93 1.97
C ASP A 140 -17.75 -4.46 3.35
N ILE A 141 -17.20 -5.61 3.71
CA ILE A 141 -17.42 -6.28 5.00
C ILE A 141 -16.31 -5.99 6.00
N ARG A 142 -15.43 -5.02 5.72
CA ARG A 142 -14.36 -4.62 6.64
C ARG A 142 -14.95 -3.88 7.85
N TYR A 143 -14.24 -3.94 8.96
CA TYR A 143 -14.62 -3.24 10.19
C TYR A 143 -14.20 -1.76 10.19
N GLY A 144 -14.59 -0.99 11.20
CA GLY A 144 -14.53 0.48 11.23
C GLY A 144 -13.14 1.14 11.28
N LEU A 145 -12.03 0.39 11.22
CA LEU A 145 -10.65 0.93 11.29
C LEU A 145 -9.94 1.00 9.93
N CYS A 146 -10.67 1.08 8.81
CA CYS A 146 -10.09 1.11 7.46
C CYS A 146 -9.10 2.27 7.24
N GLY A 147 -9.24 3.37 7.98
CA GLY A 147 -8.29 4.48 7.96
C GLY A 147 -6.98 4.24 8.71
N VAL A 148 -6.80 3.06 9.31
CA VAL A 148 -5.55 2.59 9.93
C VAL A 148 -5.08 1.36 9.16
N LYS A 149 -3.82 1.33 8.80
CA LYS A 149 -3.23 0.20 8.06
C LYS A 149 -2.90 -0.94 9.04
N THR A 150 -3.93 -1.65 9.54
CA THR A 150 -3.78 -2.82 10.43
C THR A 150 -3.59 -4.09 9.63
N ILE A 151 -3.04 -5.15 10.27
CA ILE A 151 -2.90 -6.48 9.66
C ILE A 151 -4.18 -7.32 9.68
N ASN A 152 -5.32 -6.77 10.11
CA ASN A 152 -6.61 -7.47 10.12
C ASN A 152 -7.21 -7.47 8.71
N LEU A 153 -6.61 -8.23 7.80
CA LEU A 153 -6.84 -8.18 6.36
C LEU A 153 -7.68 -9.36 5.84
N LEU A 154 -8.33 -10.14 6.70
CA LEU A 154 -9.12 -11.28 6.22
C LEU A 154 -10.19 -10.90 5.20
N PRO A 155 -10.99 -9.83 5.38
CA PRO A 155 -11.92 -9.37 4.36
C PRO A 155 -11.24 -9.00 3.03
N ASN A 156 -10.07 -8.37 3.10
CA ASN A 156 -9.27 -7.99 1.94
C ASN A 156 -8.73 -9.22 1.20
N VAL A 157 -8.27 -10.24 1.93
CA VAL A 157 -7.80 -11.53 1.38
C VAL A 157 -8.96 -12.24 0.66
N LEU A 158 -10.14 -12.30 1.27
CA LEU A 158 -11.33 -12.91 0.65
C LEU A 158 -11.70 -12.19 -0.66
N ALA A 159 -11.68 -10.86 -0.67
CA ALA A 159 -11.95 -10.07 -1.85
C ALA A 159 -10.89 -10.27 -2.96
N ALA A 160 -9.60 -10.31 -2.60
CA ALA A 160 -8.51 -10.59 -3.54
C ALA A 160 -8.63 -12.01 -4.14
N ASN A 161 -8.93 -13.03 -3.31
CA ASN A 161 -9.16 -14.40 -3.80
C ASN A 161 -10.37 -14.48 -4.73
N ALA A 162 -11.44 -13.74 -4.45
CA ALA A 162 -12.59 -13.67 -5.35
C ALA A 162 -12.21 -13.05 -6.70
N ALA A 163 -11.40 -12.00 -6.73
CA ALA A 163 -10.90 -11.42 -7.97
C ALA A 163 -10.04 -12.41 -8.76
N ASP A 164 -9.06 -13.04 -8.11
CA ASP A 164 -8.17 -14.03 -8.72
C ASP A 164 -8.94 -15.21 -9.33
N SER A 165 -9.98 -15.71 -8.64
CA SER A 165 -10.79 -16.85 -9.09
C SER A 165 -11.51 -16.63 -10.42
N VAL A 166 -11.70 -15.38 -10.84
CA VAL A 166 -12.33 -15.00 -12.12
C VAL A 166 -11.34 -14.31 -13.08
N GLY A 167 -10.04 -14.33 -12.76
CA GLY A 167 -8.99 -13.72 -13.58
C GLY A 167 -9.06 -12.19 -13.60
N ALA A 168 -9.57 -11.56 -12.53
CA ALA A 168 -9.50 -10.13 -12.31
C ALA A 168 -8.26 -9.75 -11.48
N ASP A 169 -7.76 -8.52 -11.67
CA ASP A 169 -6.54 -8.04 -11.03
C ASP A 169 -6.79 -7.52 -9.62
N GLU A 170 -8.02 -7.04 -9.31
CA GLU A 170 -8.35 -6.40 -8.03
C GLU A 170 -9.86 -6.42 -7.79
N CYS A 171 -10.28 -6.25 -6.54
CA CYS A 171 -11.68 -6.18 -6.13
C CYS A 171 -12.00 -4.82 -5.51
N ILE A 172 -12.98 -4.13 -6.04
CA ILE A 172 -13.55 -2.89 -5.48
C ILE A 172 -14.52 -3.24 -4.36
N LEU A 173 -14.34 -2.64 -3.19
CA LEU A 173 -15.20 -2.81 -2.03
C LEU A 173 -16.25 -1.70 -1.97
N CYS A 174 -17.53 -2.08 -1.95
CA CYS A 174 -18.66 -1.17 -1.99
C CYS A 174 -19.52 -1.26 -0.72
N ALA A 175 -19.89 -0.10 -0.16
CA ALA A 175 -20.88 0.01 0.92
C ALA A 175 -22.24 0.37 0.29
N GLY A 176 -23.05 -0.63 -0.04
CA GLY A 176 -24.20 -0.44 -0.92
C GLY A 176 -23.73 0.03 -2.30
N GLU A 177 -24.31 1.12 -2.78
CA GLU A 177 -23.93 1.72 -4.07
C GLU A 177 -22.64 2.58 -3.99
N ILE A 178 -22.14 2.89 -2.80
CA ILE A 178 -20.98 3.78 -2.63
C ILE A 178 -19.68 2.98 -2.77
N VAL A 179 -18.82 3.44 -3.65
CA VAL A 179 -17.47 2.90 -3.84
C VAL A 179 -16.56 3.42 -2.72
N ASN A 180 -15.92 2.49 -2.00
CA ASN A 180 -14.90 2.83 -1.00
C ASN A 180 -13.49 2.81 -1.63
N GLU A 181 -12.84 1.66 -1.64
CA GLU A 181 -11.51 1.43 -2.21
C GLU A 181 -11.40 -0.02 -2.69
N CYS A 182 -10.27 -0.42 -3.22
CA CYS A 182 -10.04 -1.81 -3.58
C CYS A 182 -9.50 -2.64 -2.40
N ALA A 183 -9.37 -3.95 -2.59
CA ALA A 183 -8.90 -4.87 -1.53
C ALA A 183 -7.51 -4.48 -0.99
N HIS A 184 -6.60 -3.95 -1.83
CA HIS A 184 -5.26 -3.50 -1.40
C HIS A 184 -4.79 -2.20 -2.07
N SER A 185 -5.68 -1.47 -2.76
CA SER A 185 -5.38 -0.21 -3.46
C SER A 185 -6.53 0.80 -3.32
N ASN A 186 -6.28 2.06 -3.68
CA ASN A 186 -7.34 3.05 -3.80
C ASN A 186 -7.88 3.10 -5.23
N VAL A 187 -9.14 3.48 -5.39
CA VAL A 187 -9.78 3.73 -6.69
C VAL A 187 -10.30 5.15 -6.75
N SER A 188 -10.15 5.79 -7.90
CA SER A 188 -10.69 7.11 -8.24
C SER A 188 -11.15 7.11 -9.70
N ILE A 189 -11.90 8.13 -10.09
CA ILE A 189 -12.42 8.26 -11.46
C ILE A 189 -12.07 9.62 -12.04
N LEU A 190 -11.79 9.67 -13.36
CA LEU A 190 -11.88 10.91 -14.14
C LEU A 190 -13.28 10.98 -14.73
N LYS A 191 -13.94 12.11 -14.57
CA LYS A 191 -15.26 12.39 -15.12
C LYS A 191 -15.35 13.85 -15.49
N GLU A 192 -15.69 14.13 -16.74
CA GLU A 192 -15.86 15.50 -17.25
C GLU A 192 -14.63 16.40 -16.99
N GLY A 193 -13.42 15.85 -17.20
CA GLY A 193 -12.15 16.56 -16.98
C GLY A 193 -11.76 16.76 -15.51
N GLN A 194 -12.44 16.14 -14.56
CA GLN A 194 -12.19 16.26 -13.13
C GLN A 194 -11.82 14.89 -12.51
N LEU A 195 -10.84 14.88 -11.62
CA LEU A 195 -10.59 13.72 -10.75
C LEU A 195 -11.58 13.72 -9.59
N VAL A 196 -12.32 12.63 -9.42
CA VAL A 196 -13.17 12.38 -8.25
C VAL A 196 -12.50 11.30 -7.40
N ALA A 197 -12.20 11.62 -6.16
CA ALA A 197 -11.51 10.72 -5.21
C ALA A 197 -12.19 10.77 -3.85
N SER A 198 -12.51 9.60 -3.29
CA SER A 198 -13.14 9.50 -1.98
C SER A 198 -12.25 10.11 -0.90
N PRO A 199 -12.83 10.89 0.04
CA PRO A 199 -12.07 11.43 1.16
C PRO A 199 -11.73 10.34 2.17
N ALA A 200 -10.50 10.36 2.69
CA ALA A 200 -10.03 9.41 3.71
C ALA A 200 -10.60 9.76 5.10
N ARG A 201 -11.91 9.59 5.27
CA ARG A 201 -12.64 9.85 6.54
C ARG A 201 -12.87 8.58 7.35
N GLY A 202 -11.86 7.70 7.45
CA GLY A 202 -11.94 6.46 8.22
C GLY A 202 -12.55 5.27 7.47
N LYS A 203 -13.16 5.48 6.30
CA LYS A 203 -13.75 4.42 5.46
C LYS A 203 -12.76 3.81 4.47
N ILE A 204 -11.71 4.55 4.13
CA ILE A 204 -10.63 4.13 3.24
C ILE A 204 -9.28 4.52 3.83
N LEU A 205 -8.22 3.88 3.35
CA LEU A 205 -6.86 4.27 3.68
C LEU A 205 -6.48 5.56 2.93
N ASP A 206 -5.78 6.48 3.61
CA ASP A 206 -5.15 7.63 2.97
C ASP A 206 -3.87 7.20 2.23
N GLY A 207 -4.04 6.76 0.98
CA GLY A 207 -2.98 6.21 0.16
C GLY A 207 -1.94 7.24 -0.26
N ILE A 208 -0.65 6.94 -0.12
CA ILE A 208 0.44 7.85 -0.52
C ILE A 208 0.40 8.09 -2.04
N SER A 209 0.19 7.04 -2.85
CA SER A 209 0.04 7.20 -4.30
C SER A 209 -1.23 7.98 -4.69
N MET A 210 -2.34 7.83 -3.94
CA MET A 210 -3.54 8.64 -4.12
C MET A 210 -3.27 10.13 -3.83
N ARG A 211 -2.55 10.44 -2.74
CA ARG A 211 -2.15 11.84 -2.45
C ARG A 211 -1.30 12.44 -3.57
N ARG A 212 -0.37 11.65 -4.11
CA ARG A 212 0.48 12.06 -5.24
C ARG A 212 -0.32 12.23 -6.54
N LEU A 213 -1.32 11.36 -6.80
CA LEU A 213 -2.25 11.53 -7.92
C LEU A 213 -3.01 12.86 -7.81
N ILE A 214 -3.51 13.20 -6.63
CA ILE A 214 -4.21 14.47 -6.37
C ILE A 214 -3.27 15.67 -6.58
N ALA A 215 -2.04 15.60 -6.09
CA ALA A 215 -1.03 16.64 -6.32
C ALA A 215 -0.70 16.79 -7.81
N ALA A 216 -0.50 15.68 -8.52
CA ALA A 216 -0.25 15.68 -9.97
C ALA A 216 -1.42 16.30 -10.76
N CYS A 217 -2.66 16.07 -10.35
CA CYS A 217 -3.81 16.75 -10.94
C CYS A 217 -3.70 18.28 -10.81
N SER A 218 -3.34 18.77 -9.62
CA SER A 218 -3.17 20.21 -9.37
C SER A 218 -2.05 20.80 -10.25
N GLU A 219 -0.92 20.12 -10.38
CA GLU A 219 0.21 20.54 -11.24
C GLU A 219 -0.16 20.56 -12.74
N LEU A 220 -1.05 19.66 -13.17
CA LEU A 220 -1.48 19.53 -14.56
C LEU A 220 -2.74 20.36 -14.89
N GLY A 221 -3.29 21.10 -13.92
CA GLY A 221 -4.51 21.89 -14.08
C GLY A 221 -5.78 21.03 -14.19
N VAL A 222 -5.77 19.82 -13.68
CA VAL A 222 -6.94 18.93 -13.58
C VAL A 222 -7.67 19.22 -12.28
N ALA A 223 -8.95 19.58 -12.35
CA ALA A 223 -9.76 19.82 -11.16
C ALA A 223 -9.90 18.56 -10.30
N VAL A 224 -10.00 18.72 -8.99
CA VAL A 224 -10.14 17.60 -8.05
C VAL A 224 -11.36 17.80 -7.16
N SER A 225 -12.23 16.79 -7.12
CA SER A 225 -13.38 16.71 -6.22
C SER A 225 -13.15 15.63 -5.16
N ARG A 226 -13.12 16.04 -3.89
CA ARG A 226 -12.97 15.13 -2.74
C ARG A 226 -14.34 14.75 -2.20
N ARG A 227 -15.02 13.82 -2.88
CA ARG A 227 -16.32 13.27 -2.50
C ARG A 227 -16.40 11.78 -2.76
N THR A 228 -17.35 11.13 -2.14
CA THR A 228 -17.73 9.76 -2.49
C THR A 228 -18.39 9.73 -3.87
N PHE A 229 -18.36 8.58 -4.53
CA PHE A 229 -19.02 8.34 -5.80
C PHE A 229 -19.63 6.94 -5.81
N THR A 230 -20.63 6.76 -6.68
CA THR A 230 -21.38 5.51 -6.78
C THR A 230 -20.72 4.55 -7.78
N LEU A 231 -21.15 3.28 -7.73
CA LEU A 231 -20.76 2.28 -8.71
C LEU A 231 -21.26 2.64 -10.12
N GLU A 232 -22.42 3.29 -10.22
CA GLU A 232 -22.95 3.80 -11.50
C GLU A 232 -22.02 4.90 -12.05
N GLU A 233 -21.62 5.87 -11.21
CA GLU A 233 -20.67 6.91 -11.60
C GLU A 233 -19.33 6.32 -12.04
N LEU A 234 -18.85 5.27 -11.36
CA LEU A 234 -17.61 4.57 -11.72
C LEU A 234 -17.74 3.89 -13.08
N LYS A 235 -18.83 3.13 -13.32
CA LYS A 235 -19.10 2.47 -14.61
C LYS A 235 -19.28 3.47 -15.75
N GLY A 236 -19.79 4.67 -15.45
CA GLY A 236 -19.96 5.78 -16.39
C GLY A 236 -18.77 6.73 -16.48
N ALA A 237 -17.66 6.51 -15.79
CA ALA A 237 -16.49 7.40 -15.74
C ALA A 237 -15.71 7.42 -17.06
N ASP A 238 -15.06 8.55 -17.36
CA ASP A 238 -14.18 8.68 -18.52
C ASP A 238 -12.93 7.82 -18.37
N GLU A 239 -12.37 7.75 -17.15
CA GLU A 239 -11.33 6.80 -16.76
C GLU A 239 -11.55 6.30 -15.34
N VAL A 240 -11.16 5.05 -15.06
CA VAL A 240 -11.10 4.47 -13.73
C VAL A 240 -9.64 4.23 -13.38
N ILE A 241 -9.18 4.82 -12.28
CA ILE A 241 -7.76 4.84 -11.89
C ILE A 241 -7.57 4.10 -10.58
N VAL A 242 -6.65 3.15 -10.57
CA VAL A 242 -6.21 2.39 -9.37
C VAL A 242 -4.83 2.88 -8.98
N THR A 243 -4.61 3.08 -7.67
CA THR A 243 -3.32 3.51 -7.11
C THR A 243 -2.94 2.75 -5.86
N SER A 244 -1.69 2.32 -5.77
CA SER A 244 -1.04 1.78 -4.57
C SER A 244 0.46 2.07 -4.61
N SER A 245 1.23 1.65 -3.60
CA SER A 245 2.68 1.89 -3.58
C SER A 245 3.42 1.19 -4.73
N GLY A 246 2.94 0.02 -5.16
CA GLY A 246 3.50 -0.71 -6.32
C GLY A 246 2.79 -0.39 -7.64
N VAL A 247 1.72 0.40 -7.60
CA VAL A 247 0.91 0.81 -8.75
C VAL A 247 0.72 2.32 -8.68
N PRO A 248 1.69 3.12 -9.12
CA PRO A 248 1.61 4.59 -9.03
C PRO A 248 0.35 5.16 -9.67
N CYS A 249 -0.05 4.63 -10.84
CA CYS A 249 -1.26 5.01 -11.56
C CYS A 249 -1.57 3.97 -12.64
N THR A 250 -2.65 3.24 -12.54
CA THR A 250 -3.08 2.25 -13.54
C THR A 250 -4.55 2.44 -13.88
N ALA A 251 -4.90 2.29 -15.16
CA ALA A 251 -6.28 2.33 -15.62
C ALA A 251 -6.95 0.98 -15.45
N ALA A 252 -8.24 0.97 -15.14
CA ALA A 252 -9.08 -0.21 -15.33
C ALA A 252 -9.76 -0.17 -16.71
N GLU A 253 -9.88 -1.35 -17.33
CA GLU A 253 -10.59 -1.51 -18.61
C GLU A 253 -11.95 -2.19 -18.46
N ARG A 254 -12.16 -2.94 -17.37
CA ARG A 254 -13.40 -3.65 -17.05
C ARG A 254 -13.71 -3.60 -15.57
N VAL A 255 -15.02 -3.51 -15.26
CA VAL A 255 -15.56 -3.70 -13.91
C VAL A 255 -16.75 -4.63 -14.03
N ASP A 256 -16.77 -5.77 -13.32
CA ASP A 256 -17.78 -6.83 -13.41
C ASP A 256 -18.03 -7.28 -14.87
N GLY A 257 -16.97 -7.43 -15.66
CA GLY A 257 -17.04 -7.76 -17.07
C GLY A 257 -17.46 -6.61 -18.00
N ILE A 258 -18.01 -5.52 -17.48
CA ILE A 258 -18.43 -4.35 -18.25
C ILE A 258 -17.22 -3.47 -18.59
N ARG A 259 -17.09 -3.05 -19.84
CA ARG A 259 -16.04 -2.14 -20.27
C ARG A 259 -16.21 -0.75 -19.64
N VAL A 260 -15.13 -0.20 -19.09
CA VAL A 260 -15.08 1.13 -18.46
C VAL A 260 -13.92 1.93 -19.01
N GLY A 261 -13.92 3.26 -18.82
CA GLY A 261 -12.81 4.15 -19.17
C GLY A 261 -12.59 4.28 -20.69
N GLY A 262 -11.41 4.78 -21.05
CA GLY A 262 -10.95 4.95 -22.43
C GLY A 262 -11.53 6.18 -23.14
N ARG A 263 -12.11 7.14 -22.37
CA ARG A 263 -12.69 8.38 -22.94
C ARG A 263 -11.83 9.61 -22.72
N ASP A 264 -10.94 9.59 -21.71
CA ASP A 264 -9.96 10.69 -21.49
C ASP A 264 -8.53 10.15 -21.34
N GLY A 265 -8.12 9.33 -22.34
CA GLY A 265 -6.77 8.74 -22.36
C GLY A 265 -5.65 9.79 -22.39
N ARG A 266 -5.90 11.01 -22.84
CA ARG A 266 -4.91 12.09 -22.85
C ARG A 266 -4.55 12.55 -21.43
N THR A 267 -5.54 12.86 -20.62
CA THR A 267 -5.34 13.25 -19.21
C THR A 267 -4.72 12.11 -18.42
N LEU A 268 -5.25 10.89 -18.59
CA LEU A 268 -4.71 9.70 -17.95
C LEU A 268 -3.22 9.49 -18.28
N ALA A 269 -2.83 9.59 -19.56
CA ALA A 269 -1.42 9.42 -19.98
C ALA A 269 -0.49 10.44 -19.32
N ARG A 270 -0.91 11.72 -19.23
CA ARG A 270 -0.14 12.78 -18.54
C ARG A 270 0.05 12.49 -17.06
N LEU A 271 -1.01 12.03 -16.37
CA LEU A 271 -0.97 11.66 -14.96
C LEU A 271 -0.05 10.45 -14.73
N LYS A 272 -0.18 9.41 -15.56
CA LYS A 272 0.68 8.23 -15.50
C LYS A 272 2.16 8.61 -15.69
N ASP A 273 2.50 9.32 -16.74
CA ASP A 273 3.89 9.73 -17.01
C ASP A 273 4.47 10.53 -15.83
N MET A 274 3.73 11.49 -15.29
CA MET A 274 4.15 12.29 -14.14
C MET A 274 4.40 11.40 -12.92
N LEU A 275 3.47 10.52 -12.55
CA LEU A 275 3.56 9.71 -11.33
C LEU A 275 4.67 8.68 -11.41
N TYR A 276 4.85 8.00 -12.55
CA TYR A 276 5.95 7.05 -12.73
C TYR A 276 7.32 7.75 -12.78
N ARG A 277 7.39 8.97 -13.34
CA ARG A 277 8.59 9.80 -13.29
C ARG A 277 8.90 10.24 -11.86
N GLN A 278 7.90 10.72 -11.10
CA GLN A 278 8.08 11.08 -9.69
C GLN A 278 8.51 9.88 -8.84
N PHE A 279 7.97 8.69 -9.10
CA PHE A 279 8.40 7.46 -8.45
C PHE A 279 9.89 7.20 -8.68
N ARG A 280 10.34 7.19 -9.93
CA ARG A 280 11.76 6.98 -10.28
C ARG A 280 12.68 8.04 -9.66
N LEU A 281 12.28 9.30 -9.70
CA LEU A 281 13.06 10.40 -9.11
C LEU A 281 13.16 10.26 -7.58
N ALA A 282 12.06 9.95 -6.90
CA ALA A 282 12.07 9.75 -5.45
C ALA A 282 13.02 8.62 -5.03
N CYS A 283 13.01 7.49 -5.75
CA CYS A 283 13.94 6.39 -5.51
C CYS A 283 15.40 6.80 -5.80
N ALA A 284 15.65 7.55 -6.87
CA ALA A 284 16.99 8.01 -7.21
C ALA A 284 17.56 8.96 -6.15
N MET A 285 16.73 9.86 -5.61
CA MET A 285 17.12 10.79 -4.55
C MET A 285 17.40 10.11 -3.20
N ASP A 286 16.72 9.00 -2.89
CA ASP A 286 16.94 8.26 -1.64
C ASP A 286 18.25 7.46 -1.63
N ARG A 287 18.86 7.21 -2.79
CA ARG A 287 20.16 6.52 -2.92
C ARG A 287 21.37 7.37 -2.54
N GLY A 288 21.27 8.68 -2.70
CA GLY A 288 22.31 9.66 -2.38
C GLY A 288 22.30 10.02 -0.91
#